data_ea9cb9fb976213b2aab3a623c0735457
#
_entry.id   ea9cb9fb976213b2aab3a623c0735457
#
_cell.length_a   1.000
_cell.length_b   1.000
_cell.length_c   1.000
_cell.angle_alpha   90.00
_cell.angle_beta   90.00
_cell.angle_gamma   90.00
#
_symmetry.space_group_name_H-M   'P 1'
#
loop_
_entity.id
_entity.type
_entity.pdbx_description
1 polymer ?
#
loop_
_entity_poly.entity_id
_entity_poly.type
_entity_poly.pdbx_seq_one_letter_code
_entity_poly.pdbx_strand_id
1 'polypeptide(L)'
;MDPKIQEKVWDPKIESEIRKKWEDSKLYEFHPDTDGYTIDTPPPYPSGRPWHIGAAAHYSQIDMISRTARMNGKNVYFPIGIDRNGLPVELYTEKKHGIRMRETERGKFLDLCKDALDDLEAEMILIMKNLGLSCDFDNYYRTDSKEYRALTQATFIELWKNDSIYLATRPNNYDWVTGTTIADAEIIYEELPTKLVHMKFKTKDGEVIIASTRPELLCACKAVIVNPKDVRYTDLIGTKVTVPISNQEVEIQAHHSAQIEFGSGAVMVCSYGDHNDVALFRELDLEEVIAIGQDGRLTEAAGAYAGLKPKQARTKIIEDLESKGFVEKIEEISHRTPVSERSR
;
A
#
# COMPACT_ATOMS: atom_id res chain seq x y z
N MET A 1 -18.24 -25.95 50.16
CA MET A 1 -18.23 -26.46 48.76
C MET A 1 -16.81 -26.97 48.53
N ASP A 2 -16.71 -28.23 48.21
CA ASP A 2 -15.41 -28.76 47.77
C ASP A 2 -15.02 -28.17 46.44
N PRO A 3 -13.74 -27.84 46.23
CA PRO A 3 -13.28 -27.26 44.95
C PRO A 3 -13.52 -28.27 43.84
N LYS A 4 -14.12 -27.80 42.72
CA LYS A 4 -14.38 -28.63 41.53
C LYS A 4 -13.09 -29.04 40.80
N ILE A 5 -12.01 -28.27 41.00
CA ILE A 5 -10.67 -28.52 40.46
C ILE A 5 -9.81 -28.93 41.65
N GLN A 6 -9.27 -30.12 41.62
CA GLN A 6 -8.45 -30.68 42.72
C GLN A 6 -6.97 -30.45 42.50
N GLU A 7 -6.54 -30.21 41.29
CA GLU A 7 -5.17 -29.91 40.93
C GLU A 7 -4.77 -28.53 41.40
N LYS A 8 -3.68 -28.49 42.19
CA LYS A 8 -3.14 -27.26 42.78
C LYS A 8 -2.07 -26.58 41.91
N VAL A 9 -1.56 -27.29 40.93
CA VAL A 9 -0.49 -26.83 40.06
C VAL A 9 -0.88 -27.15 38.62
N TRP A 10 -0.62 -26.20 37.72
CA TRP A 10 -0.84 -26.37 36.30
C TRP A 10 0.07 -27.47 35.74
N ASP A 11 -0.50 -28.43 35.00
CA ASP A 11 0.23 -29.43 34.25
C ASP A 11 -0.11 -29.33 32.76
N PRO A 12 0.82 -28.95 31.88
CA PRO A 12 0.56 -28.84 30.42
C PRO A 12 0.02 -30.12 29.77
N LYS A 13 0.24 -31.28 30.39
CA LYS A 13 -0.23 -32.56 29.83
C LYS A 13 -1.76 -32.69 29.83
N ILE A 14 -2.44 -31.97 30.73
CA ILE A 14 -3.91 -32.01 30.77
C ILE A 14 -4.57 -31.17 29.68
N GLU A 15 -3.85 -30.27 29.02
CA GLU A 15 -4.43 -29.39 28.00
C GLU A 15 -5.08 -30.17 26.86
N SER A 16 -4.40 -31.19 26.35
CA SER A 16 -4.92 -32.03 25.27
C SER A 16 -6.17 -32.80 25.66
N GLU A 17 -6.26 -33.25 26.91
CA GLU A 17 -7.44 -33.95 27.43
C GLU A 17 -8.64 -33.00 27.60
N ILE A 18 -8.38 -31.79 28.11
CA ILE A 18 -9.41 -30.76 28.25
C ILE A 18 -9.94 -30.34 26.88
N ARG A 19 -9.06 -30.10 25.92
CA ARG A 19 -9.45 -29.75 24.54
C ARG A 19 -10.32 -30.85 23.93
N LYS A 20 -9.91 -32.11 24.06
CA LYS A 20 -10.70 -33.23 23.57
C LYS A 20 -12.08 -33.28 24.21
N LYS A 21 -12.20 -33.05 25.54
CA LYS A 21 -13.52 -32.98 26.21
C LYS A 21 -14.40 -31.87 25.63
N TRP A 22 -13.83 -30.69 25.30
CA TRP A 22 -14.58 -29.60 24.69
C TRP A 22 -15.05 -29.95 23.28
N GLU A 23 -14.21 -30.59 22.47
CA GLU A 23 -14.53 -31.05 21.12
C GLU A 23 -15.62 -32.15 21.17
N ASP A 24 -15.44 -33.19 21.97
CA ASP A 24 -16.38 -34.34 22.09
C ASP A 24 -17.76 -33.88 22.59
N SER A 25 -17.79 -32.87 23.49
CA SER A 25 -19.05 -32.32 24.03
C SER A 25 -19.66 -31.22 23.20
N LYS A 26 -19.00 -30.79 22.14
CA LYS A 26 -19.36 -29.60 21.32
C LYS A 26 -19.67 -28.38 22.15
N LEU A 27 -18.82 -28.13 23.17
CA LEU A 27 -19.06 -27.13 24.22
C LEU A 27 -19.30 -25.72 23.68
N TYR A 28 -18.74 -25.40 22.54
CA TYR A 28 -18.76 -24.06 21.94
C TYR A 28 -19.62 -23.98 20.68
N GLU A 29 -20.38 -25.03 20.35
CA GLU A 29 -21.34 -25.03 19.25
C GLU A 29 -22.38 -23.93 19.43
N PHE A 30 -22.68 -23.18 18.38
CA PHE A 30 -23.73 -22.18 18.41
C PHE A 30 -25.07 -22.78 18.03
N HIS A 31 -26.12 -22.44 18.76
CA HIS A 31 -27.49 -22.90 18.52
C HIS A 31 -28.32 -21.77 17.90
N PRO A 32 -28.55 -21.77 16.55
CA PRO A 32 -29.18 -20.66 15.84
C PRO A 32 -30.65 -20.41 16.21
N ASP A 33 -31.31 -21.40 16.81
CA ASP A 33 -32.73 -21.29 17.19
C ASP A 33 -32.98 -20.51 18.49
N THR A 34 -31.93 -19.99 19.12
CA THR A 34 -32.02 -19.22 20.35
C THR A 34 -31.39 -17.82 20.16
N ASP A 35 -31.76 -16.89 21.05
CA ASP A 35 -31.21 -15.53 21.04
C ASP A 35 -29.69 -15.56 21.10
N GLY A 36 -29.02 -15.04 20.07
CA GLY A 36 -27.58 -15.11 19.89
C GLY A 36 -26.86 -13.85 20.37
N TYR A 37 -25.71 -14.04 20.98
CA TYR A 37 -24.73 -12.97 21.25
C TYR A 37 -23.53 -13.16 20.33
N THR A 38 -23.44 -12.31 19.30
CA THR A 38 -22.38 -12.42 18.29
C THR A 38 -21.15 -11.65 18.72
N ILE A 39 -19.99 -12.30 18.59
CA ILE A 39 -18.68 -11.69 18.74
C ILE A 39 -17.99 -11.74 17.39
N ASP A 40 -17.78 -10.59 16.79
CA ASP A 40 -17.10 -10.46 15.52
C ASP A 40 -15.58 -10.26 15.71
N THR A 41 -14.79 -10.82 14.80
CA THR A 41 -13.34 -10.64 14.77
C THR A 41 -12.86 -10.52 13.33
N PRO A 42 -11.80 -9.72 13.08
CA PRO A 42 -11.16 -9.73 11.78
C PRO A 42 -10.61 -11.13 11.47
N PRO A 43 -10.89 -11.71 10.30
CA PRO A 43 -10.36 -13.02 9.95
C PRO A 43 -8.83 -12.93 9.77
N PRO A 44 -8.04 -13.76 10.47
CA PRO A 44 -6.61 -13.83 10.26
C PRO A 44 -6.28 -14.41 8.89
N TYR A 45 -5.17 -13.96 8.31
CA TYR A 45 -4.67 -14.48 7.06
C TYR A 45 -3.42 -15.36 7.27
N PRO A 46 -3.35 -16.53 6.63
CA PRO A 46 -2.19 -17.40 6.66
C PRO A 46 -1.09 -16.85 5.74
N SER A 47 -0.04 -16.26 6.33
CA SER A 47 1.03 -15.57 5.61
C SER A 47 2.34 -16.37 5.49
N GLY A 48 2.37 -17.60 5.98
CA GLY A 48 3.60 -18.39 6.09
C GLY A 48 4.58 -17.86 7.15
N ARG A 49 4.13 -16.93 7.99
CA ARG A 49 4.85 -16.47 9.18
C ARG A 49 4.20 -17.09 10.42
N PRO A 50 5.00 -17.53 11.43
CA PRO A 50 4.42 -17.99 12.68
C PRO A 50 3.50 -16.93 13.29
N TRP A 51 2.43 -17.39 13.94
CA TRP A 51 1.60 -16.47 14.71
C TRP A 51 2.43 -15.82 15.80
N HIS A 52 2.52 -14.50 15.76
CA HIS A 52 3.29 -13.78 16.78
C HIS A 52 2.45 -13.57 18.04
N ILE A 53 3.13 -13.30 19.16
CA ILE A 53 2.50 -13.14 20.47
C ILE A 53 1.39 -12.06 20.48
N GLY A 54 1.51 -11.01 19.65
CA GLY A 54 0.49 -9.98 19.53
C GLY A 54 -0.83 -10.52 18.98
N ALA A 55 -0.80 -11.42 17.98
CA ALA A 55 -2.00 -12.07 17.47
C ALA A 55 -2.62 -12.99 18.53
N ALA A 56 -1.80 -13.79 19.21
CA ALA A 56 -2.27 -14.65 20.31
C ALA A 56 -2.95 -13.82 21.42
N ALA A 57 -2.35 -12.71 21.85
CA ALA A 57 -2.92 -11.81 22.85
C ALA A 57 -4.25 -11.21 22.38
N HIS A 58 -4.33 -10.74 21.13
CA HIS A 58 -5.54 -10.14 20.54
C HIS A 58 -6.72 -11.12 20.58
N TYR A 59 -6.55 -12.31 20.01
CA TYR A 59 -7.63 -13.30 19.96
C TYR A 59 -7.98 -13.84 21.35
N SER A 60 -7.01 -13.98 22.26
CA SER A 60 -7.30 -14.36 23.65
C SER A 60 -8.12 -13.31 24.41
N GLN A 61 -7.89 -12.02 24.15
CA GLN A 61 -8.72 -10.95 24.74
C GLN A 61 -10.16 -10.99 24.23
N ILE A 62 -10.35 -11.26 22.95
CA ILE A 62 -11.69 -11.44 22.34
C ILE A 62 -12.36 -12.68 22.97
N ASP A 63 -11.62 -13.77 23.13
CA ASP A 63 -12.12 -14.99 23.74
C ASP A 63 -12.57 -14.81 25.21
N MET A 64 -11.92 -13.92 25.96
CA MET A 64 -12.36 -13.56 27.33
C MET A 64 -13.78 -12.98 27.32
N ILE A 65 -14.12 -12.16 26.33
CA ILE A 65 -15.48 -11.61 26.16
C ILE A 65 -16.46 -12.73 25.89
N SER A 66 -16.11 -13.64 24.97
CA SER A 66 -16.90 -14.81 24.61
C SER A 66 -17.20 -15.69 25.83
N ARG A 67 -16.18 -16.03 26.60
CA ARG A 67 -16.32 -16.85 27.81
C ARG A 67 -17.16 -16.15 28.88
N THR A 68 -16.94 -14.85 29.09
CA THR A 68 -17.72 -14.06 30.04
C THR A 68 -19.20 -14.02 29.65
N ALA A 69 -19.50 -13.85 28.37
CA ALA A 69 -20.89 -13.88 27.88
C ALA A 69 -21.55 -15.25 28.12
N ARG A 70 -20.85 -16.36 27.84
CA ARG A 70 -21.36 -17.71 28.14
C ARG A 70 -21.57 -17.96 29.63
N MET A 71 -20.65 -17.48 30.48
CA MET A 71 -20.81 -17.58 31.94
C MET A 71 -22.04 -16.80 32.45
N ASN A 72 -22.47 -15.78 31.73
CA ASN A 72 -23.71 -15.03 31.96
C ASN A 72 -24.93 -15.64 31.24
N GLY A 73 -24.84 -16.88 30.79
CA GLY A 73 -25.95 -17.62 30.18
C GLY A 73 -26.32 -17.21 28.76
N LYS A 74 -25.43 -16.48 28.05
CA LYS A 74 -25.66 -16.12 26.66
C LYS A 74 -25.32 -17.29 25.71
N ASN A 75 -26.13 -17.49 24.67
CA ASN A 75 -25.80 -18.33 23.54
C ASN A 75 -24.86 -17.53 22.62
N VAL A 76 -23.56 -17.85 22.64
CA VAL A 76 -22.54 -17.05 21.97
C VAL A 76 -22.19 -17.62 20.60
N TYR A 77 -22.37 -16.81 19.56
CA TYR A 77 -21.82 -17.05 18.24
C TYR A 77 -20.45 -16.35 18.14
N PHE A 78 -19.39 -17.15 18.13
CA PHE A 78 -18.01 -16.69 17.95
C PHE A 78 -17.42 -17.36 16.72
N PRO A 79 -17.75 -16.84 15.51
CA PRO A 79 -17.22 -17.39 14.29
C PRO A 79 -15.74 -17.09 14.19
N ILE A 80 -14.99 -18.07 13.70
CA ILE A 80 -13.63 -17.83 13.22
C ILE A 80 -13.66 -17.78 11.70
N GLY A 81 -12.96 -16.81 11.14
CA GLY A 81 -12.77 -16.71 9.69
C GLY A 81 -11.33 -16.93 9.32
N ILE A 82 -11.08 -17.36 8.10
CA ILE A 82 -9.75 -17.42 7.52
C ILE A 82 -9.73 -16.55 6.28
N ASP A 83 -8.91 -15.50 6.29
CA ASP A 83 -8.70 -14.67 5.10
C ASP A 83 -7.70 -15.33 4.17
N ARG A 84 -8.21 -15.87 3.08
CA ARG A 84 -7.43 -16.63 2.07
C ARG A 84 -7.13 -15.81 0.82
N ASN A 85 -7.17 -14.48 0.93
CA ASN A 85 -6.92 -13.58 -0.19
C ASN A 85 -5.77 -12.62 0.10
N GLY A 86 -5.33 -11.94 -0.94
CA GLY A 86 -4.42 -10.81 -0.84
C GLY A 86 -2.95 -11.10 -1.06
N LEU A 87 -2.20 -10.04 -1.16
CA LEU A 87 -0.80 -10.02 -1.54
C LEU A 87 0.13 -10.89 -0.65
N PRO A 88 -0.06 -10.99 0.68
CA PRO A 88 0.79 -11.85 1.50
C PRO A 88 0.82 -13.31 1.06
N VAL A 89 -0.32 -13.85 0.60
CA VAL A 89 -0.44 -15.21 0.08
C VAL A 89 0.29 -15.36 -1.24
N GLU A 90 0.11 -14.40 -2.13
CA GLU A 90 0.79 -14.38 -3.43
C GLU A 90 2.31 -14.35 -3.28
N LEU A 91 2.83 -13.46 -2.43
CA LEU A 91 4.26 -13.36 -2.15
C LEU A 91 4.83 -14.62 -1.48
N TYR A 92 4.06 -15.25 -0.58
CA TYR A 92 4.45 -16.51 0.02
C TYR A 92 4.55 -17.61 -1.03
N THR A 93 3.56 -17.71 -1.93
CA THR A 93 3.53 -18.69 -3.02
C THR A 93 4.68 -18.48 -4.00
N GLU A 94 4.94 -17.24 -4.43
CA GLU A 94 6.10 -16.90 -5.26
C GLU A 94 7.40 -17.38 -4.63
N LYS A 95 7.60 -17.08 -3.34
CA LYS A 95 8.80 -17.45 -2.60
C LYS A 95 8.92 -18.96 -2.42
N LYS A 96 7.83 -19.64 -2.06
CA LYS A 96 7.79 -21.10 -1.83
C LYS A 96 8.16 -21.87 -3.09
N HIS A 97 7.70 -21.41 -4.26
CA HIS A 97 7.87 -22.11 -5.54
C HIS A 97 8.97 -21.52 -6.43
N GLY A 98 9.59 -20.40 -6.06
CA GLY A 98 10.63 -19.73 -6.86
C GLY A 98 10.11 -19.19 -8.20
N ILE A 99 8.86 -18.73 -8.24
CA ILE A 99 8.15 -18.25 -9.45
C ILE A 99 7.74 -16.79 -9.28
N ARG A 100 7.27 -16.19 -10.39
CA ARG A 100 6.63 -14.89 -10.38
C ARG A 100 5.19 -15.01 -10.87
N MET A 101 4.24 -14.39 -10.19
CA MET A 101 2.83 -14.37 -10.58
C MET A 101 2.64 -13.91 -12.01
N ARG A 102 3.33 -12.83 -12.41
CA ARG A 102 3.24 -12.24 -13.75
C ARG A 102 3.78 -13.12 -14.88
N GLU A 103 4.66 -14.07 -14.56
CA GLU A 103 5.33 -14.97 -15.51
C GLU A 103 4.70 -16.36 -15.50
N THR A 104 3.74 -16.60 -14.61
CA THR A 104 3.07 -17.89 -14.43
C THR A 104 1.66 -17.84 -14.98
N GLU A 105 1.21 -18.90 -15.62
CA GLU A 105 -0.18 -19.02 -16.08
C GLU A 105 -1.13 -18.88 -14.87
N ARG A 106 -2.17 -18.06 -15.04
CA ARG A 106 -3.08 -17.64 -13.94
C ARG A 106 -3.73 -18.83 -13.20
N GLY A 107 -4.24 -19.82 -13.94
CA GLY A 107 -4.89 -20.98 -13.32
C GLY A 107 -3.93 -21.77 -12.45
N LYS A 108 -2.74 -22.05 -12.99
CA LYS A 108 -1.67 -22.73 -12.27
C LYS A 108 -1.24 -21.96 -11.01
N PHE A 109 -1.11 -20.63 -11.11
CA PHE A 109 -0.74 -19.82 -9.95
C PHE A 109 -1.81 -19.87 -8.86
N LEU A 110 -3.08 -19.81 -9.23
CA LEU A 110 -4.20 -19.91 -8.28
C LEU A 110 -4.25 -21.28 -7.58
N ASP A 111 -3.96 -22.36 -8.30
CA ASP A 111 -3.91 -23.69 -7.69
C ASP A 111 -2.75 -23.80 -6.69
N LEU A 112 -1.56 -23.28 -7.03
CA LEU A 112 -0.42 -23.23 -6.11
C LEU A 112 -0.74 -22.38 -4.86
N CYS A 113 -1.47 -21.28 -5.00
CA CYS A 113 -1.93 -20.49 -3.86
C CYS A 113 -2.87 -21.27 -2.96
N LYS A 114 -3.82 -22.02 -3.53
CA LYS A 114 -4.74 -22.86 -2.74
C LYS A 114 -4.01 -23.94 -1.95
N ASP A 115 -3.14 -24.69 -2.60
CA ASP A 115 -2.34 -25.73 -1.94
C ASP A 115 -1.50 -25.17 -0.80
N ALA A 116 -0.86 -24.02 -1.03
CA ALA A 116 -0.07 -23.33 0.00
C ALA A 116 -0.94 -22.90 1.19
N LEU A 117 -2.15 -22.40 0.92
CA LEU A 117 -3.09 -21.94 1.94
C LEU A 117 -3.68 -23.08 2.77
N ASP A 118 -3.95 -24.24 2.17
CA ASP A 118 -4.51 -25.38 2.89
C ASP A 118 -3.54 -25.87 3.98
N ASP A 119 -2.24 -25.93 3.68
CA ASP A 119 -1.21 -26.26 4.67
C ASP A 119 -1.14 -25.24 5.80
N LEU A 120 -1.06 -23.94 5.45
CA LEU A 120 -0.93 -22.85 6.40
C LEU A 120 -2.18 -22.67 7.27
N GLU A 121 -3.36 -22.90 6.72
CA GLU A 121 -4.61 -22.85 7.45
C GLU A 121 -4.68 -23.94 8.51
N ALA A 122 -4.31 -25.17 8.15
CA ALA A 122 -4.30 -26.30 9.09
C ALA A 122 -3.38 -26.02 10.30
N GLU A 123 -2.19 -25.45 10.04
CA GLU A 123 -1.27 -25.03 11.09
C GLU A 123 -1.89 -23.93 11.98
N MET A 124 -2.50 -22.90 11.38
CA MET A 124 -3.10 -21.79 12.10
C MET A 124 -4.27 -22.24 12.98
N ILE A 125 -5.16 -23.09 12.47
CA ILE A 125 -6.26 -23.67 13.24
C ILE A 125 -5.74 -24.47 14.45
N LEU A 126 -4.67 -25.24 14.25
CA LEU A 126 -4.05 -25.98 15.34
C LEU A 126 -3.51 -25.06 16.44
N ILE A 127 -2.88 -23.95 16.05
CA ILE A 127 -2.39 -22.95 17.01
C ILE A 127 -3.56 -22.34 17.80
N MET A 128 -4.64 -21.95 17.13
CA MET A 128 -5.84 -21.41 17.78
C MET A 128 -6.47 -22.40 18.77
N LYS A 129 -6.55 -23.67 18.41
CA LYS A 129 -7.00 -24.75 19.28
C LYS A 129 -6.07 -24.93 20.48
N ASN A 130 -4.76 -24.81 20.29
CA ASN A 130 -3.78 -24.91 21.36
C ASN A 130 -3.81 -23.71 22.32
N LEU A 131 -4.17 -22.52 21.83
CA LEU A 131 -4.47 -21.35 22.68
C LEU A 131 -5.75 -21.53 23.51
N GLY A 132 -6.55 -22.53 23.19
CA GLY A 132 -7.81 -22.83 23.86
C GLY A 132 -8.91 -21.84 23.52
N LEU A 133 -8.91 -21.24 22.32
CA LEU A 133 -9.99 -20.33 21.90
C LEU A 133 -11.33 -21.05 21.89
N SER A 134 -12.38 -20.40 22.40
CA SER A 134 -13.73 -20.95 22.50
C SER A 134 -14.56 -20.69 21.24
N CYS A 135 -13.95 -20.94 20.08
CA CYS A 135 -14.60 -20.84 18.76
C CYS A 135 -15.20 -22.17 18.33
N ASP A 136 -16.19 -22.11 17.46
CA ASP A 136 -16.69 -23.28 16.75
C ASP A 136 -15.78 -23.55 15.54
N PHE A 137 -14.82 -24.46 15.71
CA PHE A 137 -13.86 -24.82 14.67
C PHE A 137 -14.42 -25.79 13.61
N ASP A 138 -15.62 -26.31 13.80
CA ASP A 138 -16.28 -27.17 12.81
C ASP A 138 -17.06 -26.34 11.79
N ASN A 139 -17.47 -25.11 12.18
CA ASN A 139 -18.29 -24.19 11.37
C ASN A 139 -17.59 -22.85 11.17
N TYR A 140 -16.34 -22.85 10.72
CA TYR A 140 -15.64 -21.62 10.36
C TYR A 140 -15.81 -21.28 8.87
N TYR A 141 -15.59 -20.01 8.52
CA TYR A 141 -15.71 -19.56 7.12
C TYR A 141 -14.34 -19.24 6.49
N ARG A 142 -14.30 -19.36 5.16
CA ARG A 142 -13.15 -18.98 4.34
C ARG A 142 -13.56 -17.88 3.38
N THR A 143 -12.76 -16.83 3.25
CA THR A 143 -13.08 -15.69 2.36
C THR A 143 -13.01 -16.07 0.88
N ASP A 144 -12.38 -17.18 0.51
CA ASP A 144 -12.33 -17.73 -0.85
C ASP A 144 -13.37 -18.81 -1.13
N SER A 145 -14.24 -19.14 -0.17
CA SER A 145 -15.34 -20.10 -0.39
C SER A 145 -16.35 -19.58 -1.42
N LYS A 146 -17.09 -20.50 -2.05
CA LYS A 146 -18.10 -20.14 -3.05
C LYS A 146 -19.22 -19.30 -2.45
N GLU A 147 -19.63 -19.63 -1.24
CA GLU A 147 -20.71 -19.00 -0.49
C GLU A 147 -20.31 -17.57 -0.11
N TYR A 148 -19.10 -17.39 0.44
CA TYR A 148 -18.59 -16.08 0.81
C TYR A 148 -18.41 -15.16 -0.41
N ARG A 149 -17.85 -15.70 -1.50
CA ARG A 149 -17.73 -14.97 -2.78
C ARG A 149 -19.08 -14.56 -3.34
N ALA A 150 -20.06 -15.46 -3.30
CA ALA A 150 -21.42 -15.16 -3.79
C ALA A 150 -22.04 -14.02 -2.98
N LEU A 151 -21.91 -14.04 -1.65
CA LEU A 151 -22.39 -12.98 -0.77
C LEU A 151 -21.71 -11.65 -1.06
N THR A 152 -20.36 -11.65 -1.14
CA THR A 152 -19.59 -10.45 -1.43
C THR A 152 -19.95 -9.83 -2.79
N GLN A 153 -20.10 -10.67 -3.82
CA GLN A 153 -20.47 -10.20 -5.15
C GLN A 153 -21.91 -9.66 -5.18
N ALA A 154 -22.83 -10.31 -4.50
CA ALA A 154 -24.23 -9.84 -4.40
C ALA A 154 -24.28 -8.47 -3.70
N THR A 155 -23.56 -8.30 -2.58
CA THR A 155 -23.46 -7.04 -1.86
C THR A 155 -22.86 -5.93 -2.75
N PHE A 156 -21.79 -6.24 -3.49
CA PHE A 156 -21.18 -5.28 -4.43
C PHE A 156 -22.19 -4.83 -5.50
N ILE A 157 -22.93 -5.78 -6.10
CA ILE A 157 -23.92 -5.47 -7.14
C ILE A 157 -25.06 -4.62 -6.58
N GLU A 158 -25.49 -4.88 -5.34
CA GLU A 158 -26.53 -4.09 -4.67
C GLU A 158 -26.06 -2.65 -4.42
N LEU A 159 -24.85 -2.48 -3.89
CA LEU A 159 -24.25 -1.15 -3.68
C LEU A 159 -24.05 -0.39 -5.00
N TRP A 160 -23.67 -1.10 -6.06
CA TRP A 160 -23.56 -0.51 -7.41
C TRP A 160 -24.91 0.00 -7.92
N LYS A 161 -25.97 -0.81 -7.77
CA LYS A 161 -27.34 -0.41 -8.18
C LYS A 161 -27.88 0.78 -7.39
N ASN A 162 -27.42 0.96 -6.17
CA ASN A 162 -27.82 2.06 -5.30
C ASN A 162 -26.90 3.29 -5.41
N ASP A 163 -26.02 3.35 -6.44
CA ASP A 163 -25.05 4.44 -6.67
C ASP A 163 -24.10 4.71 -5.49
N SER A 164 -23.96 3.73 -4.58
CA SER A 164 -23.03 3.81 -3.45
C SER A 164 -21.58 3.50 -3.84
N ILE A 165 -21.38 2.86 -5.00
CA ILE A 165 -20.09 2.54 -5.60
C ILE A 165 -20.05 3.11 -7.01
N TYR A 166 -18.97 3.76 -7.35
CA TYR A 166 -18.73 4.31 -8.70
C TYR A 166 -17.28 4.08 -9.13
N LEU A 167 -17.06 4.02 -10.45
CA LEU A 167 -15.73 3.93 -11.05
C LEU A 167 -15.06 5.30 -11.06
N ALA A 168 -13.85 5.39 -10.53
CA ALA A 168 -13.07 6.62 -10.54
C ALA A 168 -11.59 6.32 -10.77
N THR A 169 -10.90 7.26 -11.42
CA THR A 169 -9.44 7.22 -11.57
C THR A 169 -8.83 8.14 -10.51
N ARG A 170 -7.97 7.59 -9.67
CA ARG A 170 -7.21 8.34 -8.64
C ARG A 170 -5.77 7.86 -8.62
N PRO A 171 -4.77 8.76 -8.50
CA PRO A 171 -3.40 8.39 -8.22
C PRO A 171 -3.28 7.64 -6.90
N ASN A 172 -2.42 6.64 -6.88
CA ASN A 172 -2.10 5.88 -5.68
C ASN A 172 -0.61 5.55 -5.67
N ASN A 173 -0.06 5.24 -4.49
CA ASN A 173 1.30 4.78 -4.38
C ASN A 173 1.45 3.39 -5.02
N TYR A 174 2.48 3.22 -5.82
CA TYR A 174 2.72 2.01 -6.58
C TYR A 174 4.14 1.52 -6.38
N ASP A 175 4.27 0.24 -6.03
CA ASP A 175 5.54 -0.44 -5.89
C ASP A 175 5.81 -1.28 -7.16
N TRP A 176 6.72 -0.81 -7.99
CA TRP A 176 7.07 -1.47 -9.24
C TRP A 176 7.81 -2.80 -9.04
N VAL A 177 8.44 -3.04 -7.87
CA VAL A 177 9.12 -4.31 -7.55
C VAL A 177 8.11 -5.41 -7.30
N THR A 178 7.11 -5.14 -6.46
CA THR A 178 6.01 -6.08 -6.20
C THR A 178 4.91 -6.00 -7.26
N GLY A 179 4.88 -4.91 -8.04
CA GLY A 179 3.98 -4.72 -9.16
C GLY A 179 2.53 -4.45 -8.77
N THR A 180 2.32 -3.81 -7.63
CA THR A 180 1.00 -3.50 -7.09
C THR A 180 0.98 -2.15 -6.41
N THR A 181 -0.22 -1.63 -6.19
CA THR A 181 -0.41 -0.47 -5.32
C THR A 181 -0.15 -0.83 -3.86
N ILE A 182 0.30 0.15 -3.08
CA ILE A 182 0.58 0.00 -1.65
C ILE A 182 -0.20 1.04 -0.86
N ALA A 183 -0.56 0.69 0.37
CA ALA A 183 -1.23 1.61 1.28
C ALA A 183 -0.24 2.64 1.86
N ASP A 184 -0.74 3.81 2.27
CA ASP A 184 0.09 4.84 2.90
C ASP A 184 0.80 4.33 4.17
N ALA A 185 0.18 3.39 4.89
CA ALA A 185 0.78 2.75 6.07
C ALA A 185 2.00 1.87 5.74
N GLU A 186 2.21 1.51 4.48
CA GLU A 186 3.34 0.70 4.00
C GLU A 186 4.48 1.56 3.46
N ILE A 187 4.34 2.89 3.55
CA ILE A 187 5.37 3.84 3.16
C ILE A 187 6.18 4.20 4.39
N ILE A 188 7.46 3.92 4.34
CA ILE A 188 8.43 4.41 5.31
C ILE A 188 9.27 5.51 4.69
N TYR A 189 9.81 6.39 5.51
CA TYR A 189 10.62 7.51 5.03
C TYR A 189 12.06 7.32 5.47
N GLU A 190 12.96 7.41 4.52
CA GLU A 190 14.40 7.31 4.77
C GLU A 190 15.10 8.62 4.37
N GLU A 191 16.04 9.06 5.19
CA GLU A 191 16.92 10.20 4.87
C GLU A 191 18.00 9.71 3.90
N LEU A 192 17.87 10.07 2.63
CA LEU A 192 18.79 9.63 1.58
C LEU A 192 19.55 10.84 0.99
N PRO A 193 20.86 10.68 0.73
CA PRO A 193 21.61 11.72 0.03
C PRO A 193 21.12 11.86 -1.41
N THR A 194 20.88 13.09 -1.83
CA THR A 194 20.47 13.41 -3.19
C THR A 194 21.07 14.75 -3.65
N LYS A 195 20.96 15.02 -4.94
CA LYS A 195 21.41 16.26 -5.54
C LYS A 195 20.22 17.18 -5.82
N LEU A 196 20.29 18.40 -5.31
CA LEU A 196 19.39 19.47 -5.72
C LEU A 196 20.04 20.19 -6.90
N VAL A 197 19.44 20.07 -8.07
CA VAL A 197 19.97 20.62 -9.33
C VAL A 197 19.21 21.90 -9.65
N HIS A 198 19.93 23.01 -9.76
CA HIS A 198 19.41 24.30 -10.18
C HIS A 198 19.55 24.41 -11.69
N MET A 199 18.43 24.35 -12.40
CA MET A 199 18.36 24.26 -13.86
C MET A 199 17.87 25.57 -14.46
N LYS A 200 18.45 25.98 -15.60
CA LYS A 200 18.08 27.16 -16.37
C LYS A 200 16.97 26.84 -17.35
N PHE A 201 15.79 27.37 -17.10
CA PHE A 201 14.65 27.31 -18.02
C PHE A 201 14.64 28.61 -18.83
N LYS A 202 14.66 28.51 -20.15
CA LYS A 202 14.73 29.69 -21.03
C LYS A 202 13.37 30.38 -21.14
N THR A 203 13.36 31.68 -20.95
CA THR A 203 12.24 32.59 -21.30
C THR A 203 12.55 33.29 -22.61
N LYS A 204 11.61 34.10 -23.08
CA LYS A 204 11.83 34.97 -24.27
C LYS A 204 13.01 35.94 -24.06
N ASP A 205 13.14 36.50 -22.85
CA ASP A 205 14.04 37.61 -22.57
C ASP A 205 15.10 37.26 -21.50
N GLY A 206 15.25 35.99 -21.12
CA GLY A 206 16.21 35.57 -20.10
C GLY A 206 16.04 34.11 -19.67
N GLU A 207 16.26 33.85 -18.40
CA GLU A 207 16.22 32.53 -17.82
C GLU A 207 15.53 32.57 -16.44
N VAL A 208 14.81 31.48 -16.10
CA VAL A 208 14.27 31.21 -14.75
C VAL A 208 15.01 30.00 -14.18
N ILE A 209 15.49 30.11 -12.96
CA ILE A 209 16.18 29.03 -12.28
C ILE A 209 15.15 28.15 -11.56
N ILE A 210 15.15 26.86 -11.84
CA ILE A 210 14.29 25.87 -11.20
C ILE A 210 15.16 24.88 -10.44
N ALA A 211 14.91 24.70 -9.14
CA ALA A 211 15.62 23.75 -8.32
C ALA A 211 14.79 22.45 -8.16
N SER A 212 15.39 21.30 -8.49
CA SER A 212 14.71 20.01 -8.35
C SER A 212 15.68 18.89 -7.94
N THR A 213 15.18 17.95 -7.16
CA THR A 213 15.88 16.70 -6.84
C THR A 213 15.57 15.60 -7.85
N ARG A 214 14.63 15.85 -8.79
CA ARG A 214 14.13 14.86 -9.75
C ARG A 214 14.18 15.35 -11.21
N PRO A 215 15.37 15.68 -11.75
CA PRO A 215 15.49 16.14 -13.14
C PRO A 215 15.06 15.07 -14.16
N GLU A 216 14.95 13.79 -13.78
CA GLU A 216 14.40 12.75 -14.64
C GLU A 216 12.93 12.96 -15.01
N LEU A 217 12.21 13.83 -14.30
CA LEU A 217 10.82 14.20 -14.59
C LEU A 217 10.65 15.43 -15.51
N LEU A 218 11.73 15.99 -16.04
CA LEU A 218 11.66 17.14 -16.98
C LEU A 218 10.71 16.87 -18.16
N CYS A 219 10.63 15.63 -18.65
CA CYS A 219 9.71 15.24 -19.73
C CYS A 219 8.22 15.31 -19.31
N ALA A 220 7.92 15.28 -18.03
CA ALA A 220 6.57 15.35 -17.49
C ALA A 220 6.23 16.74 -16.86
N CYS A 221 7.12 17.72 -16.99
CA CYS A 221 6.85 19.07 -16.54
C CYS A 221 5.75 19.72 -17.38
N LYS A 222 4.67 20.21 -16.77
CA LYS A 222 3.53 20.83 -17.48
C LYS A 222 3.27 22.28 -17.09
N ALA A 223 3.83 22.72 -15.97
CA ALA A 223 3.79 24.11 -15.54
C ALA A 223 5.01 24.44 -14.70
N VAL A 224 5.28 25.71 -14.56
CA VAL A 224 6.15 26.26 -13.50
C VAL A 224 5.28 27.13 -12.63
N ILE A 225 5.33 26.93 -11.32
CA ILE A 225 4.58 27.77 -10.38
C ILE A 225 5.51 28.69 -9.61
N VAL A 226 5.03 29.90 -9.33
CA VAL A 226 5.69 30.91 -8.50
C VAL A 226 4.69 31.49 -7.51
N ASN A 227 5.16 31.92 -6.35
CA ASN A 227 4.26 32.56 -5.39
C ASN A 227 3.81 33.93 -5.89
N PRO A 228 2.51 34.27 -5.88
CA PRO A 228 2.02 35.57 -6.35
C PRO A 228 2.59 36.77 -5.57
N LYS A 229 3.14 36.54 -4.37
CA LYS A 229 3.81 37.55 -3.54
C LYS A 229 5.32 37.68 -3.81
N ASP A 230 5.87 36.81 -4.66
CA ASP A 230 7.29 36.85 -5.01
C ASP A 230 7.54 37.89 -6.12
N VAL A 231 8.01 39.03 -5.74
CA VAL A 231 8.25 40.15 -6.66
C VAL A 231 9.26 39.83 -7.77
N ARG A 232 10.09 38.79 -7.60
CA ARG A 232 11.10 38.39 -8.61
C ARG A 232 10.47 37.87 -9.89
N TYR A 233 9.23 37.32 -9.79
CA TYR A 233 8.58 36.60 -10.87
C TYR A 233 7.27 37.27 -11.35
N THR A 234 6.88 38.40 -10.78
CA THR A 234 5.58 39.06 -11.08
C THR A 234 5.37 39.29 -12.57
N ASP A 235 6.40 39.76 -13.29
CA ASP A 235 6.33 40.08 -14.71
C ASP A 235 6.40 38.82 -15.62
N LEU A 236 6.72 37.64 -15.02
CA LEU A 236 6.82 36.39 -15.73
C LEU A 236 5.56 35.55 -15.66
N ILE A 237 4.63 35.86 -14.75
CA ILE A 237 3.35 35.14 -14.62
C ILE A 237 2.56 35.26 -15.92
N GLY A 238 2.08 34.12 -16.44
CA GLY A 238 1.37 34.02 -17.71
C GLY A 238 2.31 33.92 -18.94
N THR A 239 3.62 34.02 -18.76
CA THR A 239 4.58 33.82 -19.85
C THR A 239 5.01 32.36 -19.97
N LYS A 240 5.63 31.99 -21.08
CA LYS A 240 6.12 30.63 -21.34
C LYS A 240 7.62 30.52 -21.06
N VAL A 241 8.00 29.37 -20.57
CA VAL A 241 9.40 28.92 -20.45
C VAL A 241 9.62 27.63 -21.19
N THR A 242 10.83 27.47 -21.73
CA THR A 242 11.25 26.22 -22.38
C THR A 242 11.95 25.34 -21.37
N VAL A 243 11.43 24.14 -21.16
CA VAL A 243 12.00 23.10 -20.29
C VAL A 243 13.29 22.57 -20.94
N PRO A 244 14.44 22.58 -20.26
CA PRO A 244 15.67 22.05 -20.84
C PRO A 244 15.54 20.55 -21.17
N ILE A 245 16.32 20.07 -22.11
CA ILE A 245 16.34 18.70 -22.61
C ILE A 245 15.08 18.33 -23.41
N SER A 246 13.88 18.43 -22.81
CA SER A 246 12.62 18.08 -23.49
C SER A 246 12.18 19.11 -24.51
N ASN A 247 12.66 20.35 -24.40
CA ASN A 247 12.33 21.50 -25.26
C ASN A 247 10.83 21.82 -25.37
N GLN A 248 10.02 21.30 -24.46
CA GLN A 248 8.61 21.67 -24.36
C GLN A 248 8.43 23.05 -23.75
N GLU A 249 7.43 23.80 -24.21
CA GLU A 249 7.06 25.07 -23.60
C GLU A 249 5.98 24.86 -22.58
N VAL A 250 6.15 25.43 -21.39
CA VAL A 250 5.17 25.41 -20.29
C VAL A 250 4.95 26.83 -19.76
N GLU A 251 3.78 27.07 -19.18
CA GLU A 251 3.42 28.38 -18.64
C GLU A 251 3.91 28.57 -17.19
N ILE A 252 4.31 29.79 -16.85
CA ILE A 252 4.56 30.21 -15.48
C ILE A 252 3.22 30.66 -14.86
N GLN A 253 2.78 29.98 -13.83
CA GLN A 253 1.51 30.24 -13.16
C GLN A 253 1.71 30.71 -11.72
N ALA A 254 0.83 31.58 -11.24
CA ALA A 254 0.84 32.01 -9.86
C ALA A 254 0.15 30.97 -8.98
N HIS A 255 0.84 30.45 -7.95
CA HIS A 255 0.25 29.54 -7.01
C HIS A 255 0.82 29.69 -5.60
N HIS A 256 -0.04 29.68 -4.58
CA HIS A 256 0.34 29.94 -3.18
C HIS A 256 1.21 28.83 -2.56
N SER A 257 1.21 27.61 -3.11
CA SER A 257 2.03 26.51 -2.62
C SER A 257 3.51 26.67 -2.91
N ALA A 258 3.89 27.54 -3.88
CA ALA A 258 5.29 27.83 -4.14
C ALA A 258 5.90 28.61 -2.95
N GLN A 259 6.94 28.03 -2.33
CA GLN A 259 7.60 28.64 -1.18
C GLN A 259 8.72 29.59 -1.63
N ILE A 260 8.59 30.87 -1.30
CA ILE A 260 9.49 31.96 -1.76
C ILE A 260 10.95 31.68 -1.36
N GLU A 261 11.16 31.14 -0.16
CA GLU A 261 12.49 30.91 0.42
C GLU A 261 13.07 29.54 0.08
N PHE A 262 12.32 28.66 -0.59
CA PHE A 262 12.81 27.34 -0.96
C PHE A 262 13.41 27.32 -2.37
N GLY A 263 14.67 26.89 -2.49
CA GLY A 263 15.37 26.82 -3.75
C GLY A 263 15.45 28.18 -4.44
N SER A 264 14.88 28.30 -5.64
CA SER A 264 14.77 29.54 -6.38
C SER A 264 13.46 30.31 -6.12
N GLY A 265 12.49 29.71 -5.44
CA GLY A 265 11.12 30.20 -5.31
C GLY A 265 10.22 29.85 -6.49
N ALA A 266 10.78 29.31 -7.58
CA ALA A 266 10.05 28.80 -8.73
C ALA A 266 10.16 27.28 -8.77
N VAL A 267 9.03 26.59 -8.97
CA VAL A 267 8.91 25.13 -8.86
C VAL A 267 8.33 24.55 -10.16
N MET A 268 8.96 23.55 -10.73
CA MET A 268 8.36 22.79 -11.83
C MET A 268 7.28 21.86 -11.28
N VAL A 269 6.15 21.78 -11.97
CA VAL A 269 5.03 20.88 -11.66
C VAL A 269 5.05 19.75 -12.67
N CYS A 270 5.27 18.52 -12.17
CA CYS A 270 5.43 17.31 -12.97
C CYS A 270 4.32 16.31 -12.71
N SER A 271 3.83 15.62 -13.74
CA SER A 271 2.87 14.53 -13.56
C SER A 271 3.40 13.50 -12.58
N TYR A 272 2.66 13.25 -11.50
CA TYR A 272 2.97 12.23 -10.49
C TYR A 272 4.36 12.38 -9.83
N GLY A 273 4.87 13.61 -9.73
CA GLY A 273 6.14 13.88 -9.07
C GLY A 273 6.09 13.60 -7.58
N ASP A 274 5.09 14.17 -6.91
CA ASP A 274 4.74 13.91 -5.51
C ASP A 274 3.24 14.17 -5.26
N HIS A 275 2.80 14.12 -4.01
CA HIS A 275 1.40 14.38 -3.65
C HIS A 275 0.95 15.82 -3.95
N ASN A 276 1.86 16.81 -3.83
CA ASN A 276 1.55 18.20 -4.14
C ASN A 276 1.36 18.37 -5.65
N ASP A 277 2.21 17.74 -6.46
CA ASP A 277 2.09 17.73 -7.91
C ASP A 277 0.73 17.15 -8.35
N VAL A 278 0.29 16.05 -7.72
CA VAL A 278 -1.03 15.46 -8.01
C VAL A 278 -2.18 16.42 -7.71
N ALA A 279 -2.10 17.16 -6.61
CA ALA A 279 -3.09 18.16 -6.26
C ALA A 279 -3.08 19.32 -7.27
N LEU A 280 -1.90 19.83 -7.61
CA LEU A 280 -1.71 20.92 -8.58
C LEU A 280 -2.19 20.55 -9.99
N PHE A 281 -1.96 19.31 -10.45
CA PHE A 281 -2.46 18.85 -11.74
C PHE A 281 -3.98 18.94 -11.86
N ARG A 282 -4.71 18.62 -10.79
CA ARG A 282 -6.16 18.73 -10.73
C ARG A 282 -6.65 20.20 -10.64
N GLU A 283 -5.98 20.99 -9.80
CA GLU A 283 -6.35 22.39 -9.56
C GLU A 283 -6.11 23.26 -10.78
N LEU A 284 -5.01 23.00 -11.51
CA LEU A 284 -4.60 23.74 -12.69
C LEU A 284 -5.10 23.11 -14.01
N ASP A 285 -5.86 22.03 -13.94
CA ASP A 285 -6.39 21.26 -15.11
C ASP A 285 -5.30 20.91 -16.13
N LEU A 286 -4.17 20.37 -15.64
CA LEU A 286 -3.02 20.03 -16.48
C LEU A 286 -3.17 18.63 -17.11
N GLU A 287 -2.72 18.50 -18.35
CA GLU A 287 -2.67 17.23 -19.04
C GLU A 287 -1.56 16.34 -18.49
N GLU A 288 -1.91 15.11 -18.09
CA GLU A 288 -0.98 14.15 -17.49
C GLU A 288 -0.03 13.53 -18.52
N VAL A 289 1.21 13.31 -18.09
CA VAL A 289 2.25 12.56 -18.82
C VAL A 289 2.82 11.47 -17.92
N ILE A 290 2.74 10.24 -18.35
CA ILE A 290 3.33 9.10 -17.63
C ILE A 290 4.82 9.04 -17.96
N ALA A 291 5.66 9.56 -17.06
CA ALA A 291 7.12 9.53 -17.22
C ALA A 291 7.74 8.19 -16.81
N ILE A 292 7.15 7.48 -15.85
CA ILE A 292 7.66 6.20 -15.32
C ILE A 292 6.58 5.13 -15.53
N GLY A 293 6.94 4.05 -16.20
CA GLY A 293 6.05 2.93 -16.49
C GLY A 293 5.86 1.99 -15.30
N GLN A 294 4.97 1.01 -15.44
CA GLN A 294 4.67 0.00 -14.42
C GLN A 294 5.87 -0.88 -14.06
N ASP A 295 6.86 -0.97 -14.94
CA ASP A 295 8.12 -1.68 -14.72
C ASP A 295 9.19 -0.85 -13.96
N GLY A 296 8.83 0.37 -13.55
CA GLY A 296 9.72 1.30 -12.86
C GLY A 296 10.77 1.95 -13.78
N ARG A 297 10.60 1.91 -15.10
CA ARG A 297 11.50 2.53 -16.08
C ARG A 297 10.86 3.75 -16.71
N LEU A 298 11.68 4.67 -17.21
CA LEU A 298 11.17 5.80 -17.96
C LEU A 298 10.50 5.33 -19.26
N THR A 299 9.37 5.96 -19.58
CA THR A 299 8.60 5.70 -20.80
C THR A 299 9.20 6.43 -22.01
N GLU A 300 8.60 6.23 -23.19
CA GLU A 300 8.95 6.95 -24.42
C GLU A 300 8.83 8.48 -24.29
N ALA A 301 8.06 8.98 -23.34
CA ALA A 301 7.98 10.42 -23.04
C ALA A 301 9.34 11.03 -22.65
N ALA A 302 10.24 10.21 -22.11
CA ALA A 302 11.59 10.63 -21.73
C ALA A 302 12.60 10.66 -22.91
N GLY A 303 12.16 10.33 -24.12
CA GLY A 303 12.98 10.39 -25.33
C GLY A 303 14.25 9.53 -25.22
N ALA A 304 15.43 10.15 -25.34
CA ALA A 304 16.72 9.45 -25.28
C ALA A 304 17.00 8.69 -23.96
N TYR A 305 16.20 8.93 -22.93
CA TYR A 305 16.35 8.30 -21.60
C TYR A 305 15.30 7.19 -21.37
N ALA A 306 14.44 6.91 -22.35
CA ALA A 306 13.45 5.83 -22.27
C ALA A 306 14.10 4.49 -21.94
N GLY A 307 13.41 3.67 -21.13
CA GLY A 307 13.90 2.35 -20.68
C GLY A 307 14.94 2.38 -19.55
N LEU A 308 15.48 3.54 -19.18
CA LEU A 308 16.38 3.66 -18.04
C LEU A 308 15.60 3.66 -16.71
N LYS A 309 16.22 3.14 -15.65
CA LYS A 309 15.70 3.32 -14.28
C LYS A 309 15.86 4.78 -13.84
N PRO A 310 14.97 5.33 -12.99
CA PRO A 310 14.99 6.74 -12.60
C PRO A 310 16.36 7.23 -12.10
N LYS A 311 17.04 6.45 -11.27
CA LYS A 311 18.37 6.80 -10.76
C LYS A 311 19.44 6.90 -11.87
N GLN A 312 19.41 5.98 -12.85
CA GLN A 312 20.32 6.00 -13.99
C GLN A 312 20.04 7.17 -14.92
N ALA A 313 18.74 7.41 -15.20
CA ALA A 313 18.32 8.54 -16.03
C ALA A 313 18.69 9.87 -15.39
N ARG A 314 18.50 10.03 -14.07
CA ARG A 314 18.87 11.23 -13.32
C ARG A 314 20.34 11.57 -13.50
N THR A 315 21.24 10.60 -13.32
CA THR A 315 22.68 10.81 -13.51
C THR A 315 22.98 11.29 -14.92
N LYS A 316 22.46 10.60 -15.92
CA LYS A 316 22.71 10.94 -17.33
C LYS A 316 22.10 12.28 -17.75
N ILE A 317 20.92 12.61 -17.25
CA ILE A 317 20.27 13.89 -17.50
C ILE A 317 21.07 15.05 -16.87
N ILE A 318 21.61 14.86 -15.65
CA ILE A 318 22.47 15.88 -15.02
C ILE A 318 23.72 16.12 -15.86
N GLU A 319 24.40 15.06 -16.33
CA GLU A 319 25.57 15.17 -17.20
C GLU A 319 25.24 15.92 -18.51
N ASP A 320 24.11 15.61 -19.12
CA ASP A 320 23.66 16.27 -20.35
C ASP A 320 23.26 17.74 -20.10
N LEU A 321 22.63 18.06 -18.95
CA LEU A 321 22.32 19.44 -18.56
C LEU A 321 23.59 20.26 -18.33
N GLU A 322 24.60 19.70 -17.66
CA GLU A 322 25.90 20.35 -17.44
C GLU A 322 26.61 20.61 -18.78
N SER A 323 26.70 19.59 -19.65
CA SER A 323 27.36 19.69 -20.96
C SER A 323 26.75 20.75 -21.87
N LYS A 324 25.44 21.01 -21.72
CA LYS A 324 24.69 22.01 -22.49
C LYS A 324 24.58 23.37 -21.81
N GLY A 325 25.20 23.55 -20.63
CA GLY A 325 25.17 24.79 -19.89
C GLY A 325 23.85 25.15 -19.22
N PHE A 326 22.97 24.16 -19.02
CA PHE A 326 21.66 24.35 -18.38
C PHE A 326 21.71 24.22 -16.86
N VAL A 327 22.87 23.95 -16.25
CA VAL A 327 23.04 23.89 -14.80
C VAL A 327 23.61 25.20 -14.29
N GLU A 328 22.96 25.80 -13.30
CA GLU A 328 23.47 26.94 -12.56
C GLU A 328 24.38 26.49 -11.40
N LYS A 329 23.88 25.55 -10.59
CA LYS A 329 24.60 24.91 -9.48
C LYS A 329 24.02 23.59 -9.11
N ILE A 330 24.77 22.74 -8.40
CA ILE A 330 24.33 21.49 -7.80
C ILE A 330 24.68 21.53 -6.32
N GLU A 331 23.73 21.16 -5.47
CA GLU A 331 23.91 21.08 -4.02
C GLU A 331 23.66 19.63 -3.58
N GLU A 332 24.52 19.09 -2.74
CA GLU A 332 24.25 17.81 -2.07
C GLU A 332 23.40 18.07 -0.84
N ILE A 333 22.25 17.39 -0.77
CA ILE A 333 21.31 17.54 0.32
C ILE A 333 20.89 16.17 0.84
N SER A 334 20.40 16.10 2.09
CA SER A 334 19.62 14.97 2.58
C SER A 334 18.16 15.21 2.26
N HIS A 335 17.49 14.20 1.72
CA HIS A 335 16.08 14.28 1.36
C HIS A 335 15.32 13.13 2.00
N ARG A 336 14.22 13.45 2.66
CA ARG A 336 13.29 12.49 3.22
C ARG A 336 12.51 11.81 2.09
N THR A 337 12.97 10.64 1.70
CA THR A 337 12.47 9.89 0.54
C THR A 337 11.48 8.82 0.96
N PRO A 338 10.27 8.76 0.38
CA PRO A 338 9.33 7.67 0.61
C PRO A 338 9.83 6.39 -0.08
N VAL A 339 9.80 5.29 0.65
CA VAL A 339 10.15 3.95 0.14
C VAL A 339 9.10 2.94 0.59
N SER A 340 8.92 1.89 -0.21
CA SER A 340 8.04 0.78 0.17
C SER A 340 8.66 -0.04 1.29
N GLU A 341 7.93 -0.29 2.38
CA GLU A 341 8.39 -1.17 3.46
C GLU A 341 8.68 -2.59 2.95
N ARG A 342 7.97 -3.03 1.91
CA ARG A 342 8.03 -4.41 1.40
C ARG A 342 9.23 -4.68 0.48
N SER A 343 9.60 -3.70 -0.35
CA SER A 343 10.63 -3.90 -1.39
C SER A 343 11.93 -3.15 -1.14
N ARG A 344 11.90 -2.07 -0.35
CA ARG A 344 12.98 -1.13 -0.01
C ARG A 344 13.86 -0.68 -1.18
#